data_9aaf0fe7e18fc1d79bf9e1000d0324ea
#
_entry.id   9aaf0fe7e18fc1d79bf9e1000d0324ea
#
_cell.length_a   1.000
_cell.length_b   1.000
_cell.length_c   1.000
_cell.angle_alpha   90.00
_cell.angle_beta   90.00
_cell.angle_gamma   90.00
#
_symmetry.space_group_name_H-M   'P 1'
#
loop_
_entity.id
_entity.type
_entity.pdbx_description
1 polymer ?
#
loop_
_entity_poly.entity_id
_entity_poly.type
_entity_poly.pdbx_seq_one_letter_code
_entity_poly.pdbx_strand_id
1 'polypeptide(L)'
;MKIHKQISRHHSPWSINTKIKMLLWEYVWVMFCRWTPKQFNKWRLFWLKLFGTKINGTPFVHQRCRIEHPWNLILHDRSCLGDSAVAYAQDVIELFENAVIAQETYICTGTHDFENPIMPLKTDRITIKKNAFIGARTFLLPGITIGENTIIG
;
A
#
# COMPACT_ATOMS: atom_id res chain seq x y z
N MET A 1 -12.15 10.88 -5.40
CA MET A 1 -11.37 11.28 -4.19
C MET A 1 -12.31 11.39 -2.99
N LYS A 2 -11.97 10.75 -1.87
CA LYS A 2 -12.77 10.71 -0.64
C LYS A 2 -12.19 11.68 0.38
N ILE A 3 -13.03 12.56 0.95
CA ILE A 3 -12.64 13.48 2.03
C ILE A 3 -13.04 12.86 3.37
N HIS A 4 -12.09 12.77 4.30
CA HIS A 4 -12.33 12.25 5.64
C HIS A 4 -12.76 13.38 6.58
N LYS A 5 -13.84 13.13 7.35
CA LYS A 5 -14.30 14.10 8.34
C LYS A 5 -13.30 14.23 9.47
N GLN A 6 -12.77 15.42 9.68
CA GLN A 6 -11.88 15.77 10.79
C GLN A 6 -12.44 17.00 11.52
N ILE A 7 -12.33 17.00 12.84
CA ILE A 7 -12.84 18.11 13.70
C ILE A 7 -11.82 19.25 13.75
N SER A 8 -10.53 18.91 13.64
CA SER A 8 -9.41 19.86 13.63
C SER A 8 -8.24 19.31 12.82
N ARG A 9 -7.30 20.18 12.48
CA ARG A 9 -6.07 19.84 11.73
C ARG A 9 -5.25 18.71 12.37
N HIS A 10 -5.26 18.61 13.70
CA HIS A 10 -4.50 17.60 14.45
C HIS A 10 -5.32 16.38 14.85
N HIS A 11 -6.60 16.35 14.50
CA HIS A 11 -7.47 15.21 14.81
C HIS A 11 -7.29 14.12 13.77
N SER A 12 -6.98 12.91 14.23
CA SER A 12 -6.87 11.75 13.35
C SER A 12 -8.24 11.32 12.82
N PRO A 13 -8.41 11.06 11.51
CA PRO A 13 -9.68 10.60 10.94
C PRO A 13 -10.01 9.14 11.29
N TRP A 14 -9.07 8.41 11.88
CA TRP A 14 -9.20 6.98 12.14
C TRP A 14 -9.84 6.68 13.50
N SER A 15 -10.75 5.70 13.51
CA SER A 15 -11.34 5.18 14.75
C SER A 15 -10.28 4.53 15.65
N ILE A 16 -10.58 4.41 16.95
CA ILE A 16 -9.71 3.73 17.92
C ILE A 16 -9.42 2.29 17.47
N ASN A 17 -10.43 1.56 17.00
CA ASN A 17 -10.27 0.18 16.51
C ASN A 17 -9.31 0.11 15.32
N THR A 18 -9.40 1.08 14.40
CA THR A 18 -8.46 1.17 13.26
C THR A 18 -7.04 1.43 13.75
N LYS A 19 -6.84 2.33 14.70
CA LYS A 19 -5.52 2.63 15.28
C LYS A 19 -4.90 1.41 15.97
N ILE A 20 -5.70 0.65 16.72
CA ILE A 20 -5.26 -0.60 17.35
C ILE A 20 -4.84 -1.61 16.28
N LYS A 21 -5.66 -1.76 15.22
CA LYS A 21 -5.35 -2.67 14.10
C LYS A 21 -4.06 -2.27 13.36
N MET A 22 -3.82 -0.97 13.16
CA MET A 22 -2.58 -0.45 12.58
C MET A 22 -1.37 -0.80 13.46
N LEU A 23 -1.47 -0.55 14.77
CA LEU A 23 -0.39 -0.85 15.71
C LEU A 23 -0.08 -2.35 15.74
N LEU A 24 -1.09 -3.20 15.83
CA LEU A 24 -0.93 -4.65 15.80
C LEU A 24 -0.25 -5.12 14.50
N TRP A 25 -0.66 -4.55 13.36
CA TRP A 25 -0.05 -4.86 12.08
C TRP A 25 1.44 -4.48 12.04
N GLU A 26 1.79 -3.29 12.51
CA GLU A 26 3.18 -2.83 12.55
C GLU A 26 4.06 -3.78 13.38
N TYR A 27 3.59 -4.16 14.57
CA TYR A 27 4.29 -5.15 15.42
C TYR A 27 4.44 -6.50 14.72
N VAL A 28 3.38 -7.02 14.13
CA VAL A 28 3.41 -8.30 13.41
C VAL A 28 4.39 -8.24 12.24
N TRP A 29 4.36 -7.18 11.45
CA TRP A 29 5.27 -7.07 10.30
C TRP A 29 6.73 -7.00 10.75
N VAL A 30 7.05 -6.21 11.76
CA VAL A 30 8.41 -6.06 12.27
C VAL A 30 8.91 -7.35 12.92
N MET A 31 8.09 -8.01 13.73
CA MET A 31 8.51 -9.16 14.51
C MET A 31 8.54 -10.47 13.70
N PHE A 32 7.62 -10.65 12.75
CA PHE A 32 7.43 -11.93 12.07
C PHE A 32 7.73 -11.92 10.56
N CYS A 33 7.79 -10.76 9.91
CA CYS A 33 7.96 -10.68 8.47
C CYS A 33 9.28 -10.04 8.03
N ARG A 34 9.70 -8.95 8.67
CA ARG A 34 10.83 -8.11 8.25
C ARG A 34 12.18 -8.85 8.23
N TRP A 35 12.38 -9.82 9.11
CA TRP A 35 13.63 -10.57 9.25
C TRP A 35 13.67 -11.85 8.43
N THR A 36 12.57 -12.18 7.76
CA THR A 36 12.48 -13.40 6.97
C THR A 36 13.29 -13.31 5.68
N PRO A 37 13.96 -14.38 5.24
CA PRO A 37 14.57 -14.46 3.91
C PRO A 37 13.54 -14.29 2.78
N LYS A 38 14.00 -13.94 1.57
CA LYS A 38 13.13 -13.77 0.39
C LYS A 38 12.25 -14.99 0.12
N GLN A 39 12.79 -16.19 0.35
CA GLN A 39 12.13 -17.49 0.14
C GLN A 39 10.87 -17.66 1.00
N PHE A 40 10.78 -16.97 2.13
CA PHE A 40 9.63 -17.01 3.03
C PHE A 40 8.46 -16.11 2.57
N ASN A 41 8.33 -15.86 1.26
CA ASN A 41 7.25 -15.04 0.72
C ASN A 41 5.85 -15.57 1.11
N LYS A 42 5.63 -16.90 1.07
CA LYS A 42 4.34 -17.51 1.47
C LYS A 42 3.95 -17.18 2.92
N TRP A 43 4.93 -17.11 3.81
CA TRP A 43 4.73 -16.70 5.20
C TRP A 43 4.28 -15.24 5.31
N ARG A 44 4.90 -14.34 4.58
CA ARG A 44 4.49 -12.93 4.53
C ARG A 44 3.09 -12.77 3.95
N LEU A 45 2.76 -13.51 2.89
CA LEU A 45 1.42 -13.51 2.29
C LEU A 45 0.36 -14.05 3.26
N PHE A 46 0.68 -15.03 4.10
CA PHE A 46 -0.22 -15.53 5.15
C PHE A 46 -0.59 -14.40 6.12
N TRP A 47 0.38 -13.66 6.65
CA TRP A 47 0.13 -12.54 7.55
C TRP A 47 -0.65 -11.41 6.88
N LEU A 48 -0.32 -11.08 5.63
CA LEU A 48 -1.05 -10.09 4.85
C LEU A 48 -2.53 -10.46 4.69
N LYS A 49 -2.82 -11.73 4.34
CA LYS A 49 -4.20 -12.25 4.25
C LYS A 49 -4.93 -12.15 5.58
N LEU A 50 -4.28 -12.54 6.68
CA LEU A 50 -4.87 -12.49 8.01
C LEU A 50 -5.28 -11.06 8.41
N PHE A 51 -4.51 -10.05 7.98
CA PHE A 51 -4.81 -8.65 8.19
C PHE A 51 -5.70 -8.02 7.12
N GLY A 52 -6.20 -8.80 6.17
CA GLY A 52 -7.26 -8.40 5.24
C GLY A 52 -6.82 -8.01 3.83
N THR A 53 -5.54 -8.22 3.47
CA THR A 53 -5.09 -8.08 2.08
C THR A 53 -5.80 -9.09 1.19
N LYS A 54 -6.37 -8.64 0.07
CA LYS A 54 -6.93 -9.52 -0.95
C LYS A 54 -5.80 -10.01 -1.84
N ILE A 55 -5.58 -11.32 -1.86
CA ILE A 55 -4.50 -11.93 -2.62
C ILE A 55 -5.08 -12.96 -3.58
N ASN A 56 -4.83 -12.76 -4.89
CA ASN A 56 -5.17 -13.68 -5.97
C ASN A 56 -3.87 -14.23 -6.57
N GLY A 57 -3.69 -15.55 -6.54
CA GLY A 57 -2.45 -16.19 -6.98
C GLY A 57 -1.29 -16.04 -5.99
N THR A 58 -0.09 -15.83 -6.50
CA THR A 58 1.14 -15.78 -5.71
C THR A 58 1.95 -14.51 -6.01
N PRO A 59 1.52 -13.34 -5.52
CA PRO A 59 2.32 -12.13 -5.61
C PRO A 59 3.61 -12.25 -4.78
N PHE A 60 4.59 -11.40 -5.05
CA PHE A 60 5.80 -11.28 -4.26
C PHE A 60 5.79 -9.97 -3.45
N VAL A 61 6.05 -10.09 -2.15
CA VAL A 61 6.21 -8.94 -1.27
C VAL A 61 7.55 -9.03 -0.56
N HIS A 62 8.42 -8.05 -0.82
CA HIS A 62 9.73 -8.03 -0.20
C HIS A 62 9.62 -7.80 1.32
N GLN A 63 10.46 -8.45 2.13
CA GLN A 63 10.40 -8.38 3.59
C GLN A 63 10.66 -6.96 4.16
N ARG A 64 11.37 -6.11 3.42
CA ARG A 64 11.64 -4.73 3.82
C ARG A 64 10.59 -3.71 3.34
N CYS A 65 9.52 -4.17 2.66
CA CYS A 65 8.40 -3.27 2.35
C CYS A 65 7.82 -2.66 3.61
N ARG A 66 7.44 -1.40 3.52
CA ARG A 66 6.60 -0.73 4.51
C ARG A 66 5.17 -0.71 3.99
N ILE A 67 4.26 -1.35 4.70
CA ILE A 67 2.86 -1.46 4.31
C ILE A 67 2.02 -0.87 5.42
N GLU A 68 1.30 0.20 5.12
CA GLU A 68 0.29 0.74 6.02
C GLU A 68 -1.10 0.30 5.54
N HIS A 69 -1.99 -0.05 6.45
CA HIS A 69 -3.35 -0.54 6.17
C HIS A 69 -3.38 -1.71 5.16
N PRO A 70 -2.83 -2.89 5.49
CA PRO A 70 -2.79 -4.04 4.59
C PRO A 70 -4.17 -4.47 4.08
N TRP A 71 -5.25 -4.16 4.80
CA TRP A 71 -6.63 -4.41 4.38
C TRP A 71 -7.10 -3.59 3.18
N ASN A 72 -6.33 -2.58 2.78
CA ASN A 72 -6.57 -1.79 1.56
C ASN A 72 -5.72 -2.26 0.38
N LEU A 73 -4.98 -3.38 0.49
CA LEU A 73 -4.21 -3.94 -0.61
C LEU A 73 -4.99 -5.01 -1.36
N ILE A 74 -4.88 -4.99 -2.68
CA ILE A 74 -5.33 -6.04 -3.60
C ILE A 74 -4.14 -6.40 -4.48
N LEU A 75 -3.64 -7.63 -4.32
CA LEU A 75 -2.47 -8.11 -5.06
C LEU A 75 -2.87 -9.30 -5.92
N HIS A 76 -2.71 -9.16 -7.22
CA HIS A 76 -2.97 -10.23 -8.17
C HIS A 76 -1.72 -11.06 -8.46
N ASP A 77 -1.90 -12.15 -9.21
CA ASP A 77 -0.85 -13.15 -9.45
C ASP A 77 0.41 -12.52 -10.02
N ARG A 78 1.56 -12.94 -9.49
CA ARG A 78 2.90 -12.46 -9.89
C ARG A 78 3.10 -10.94 -9.82
N SER A 79 2.20 -10.19 -9.19
CA SER A 79 2.50 -8.79 -8.87
C SER A 79 3.63 -8.72 -7.84
N CYS A 80 4.40 -7.65 -7.85
CA CYS A 80 5.61 -7.51 -7.04
C CYS A 80 5.65 -6.17 -6.30
N LEU A 81 5.84 -6.22 -4.98
CA LEU A 81 6.29 -5.11 -4.17
C LEU A 81 7.78 -5.29 -3.86
N GLY A 82 8.62 -4.48 -4.47
CA GLY A 82 10.08 -4.53 -4.40
C GLY A 82 10.65 -4.12 -3.05
N ASP A 83 11.96 -4.18 -2.96
CA ASP A 83 12.70 -3.87 -1.74
C ASP A 83 12.46 -2.45 -1.27
N SER A 84 12.16 -2.30 0.02
CA SER A 84 11.91 -1.01 0.66
C SER A 84 10.83 -0.15 0.00
N ALA A 85 9.98 -0.75 -0.86
CA ALA A 85 8.82 -0.07 -1.40
C ALA A 85 7.84 0.28 -0.27
N VAL A 86 7.20 1.44 -0.38
CA VAL A 86 6.21 1.92 0.59
C VAL A 86 4.82 1.89 -0.03
N ALA A 87 3.93 1.10 0.55
CA ALA A 87 2.51 1.10 0.25
C ALA A 87 1.77 1.90 1.33
N TYR A 88 1.69 3.22 1.14
CA TYR A 88 0.92 4.13 2.01
C TYR A 88 -0.56 4.06 1.62
N ALA A 89 -1.19 2.93 2.03
CA ALA A 89 -2.51 2.50 1.56
C ALA A 89 -3.65 3.06 2.43
N GLN A 90 -3.76 4.38 2.53
CA GLN A 90 -4.89 5.07 3.18
C GLN A 90 -6.22 4.78 2.46
N ASP A 91 -6.16 4.50 1.15
CA ASP A 91 -7.21 3.97 0.30
C ASP A 91 -6.66 2.76 -0.47
N VAL A 92 -7.47 2.18 -1.35
CA VAL A 92 -7.12 0.96 -2.08
C VAL A 92 -5.90 1.16 -2.99
N ILE A 93 -4.93 0.26 -2.84
CA ILE A 93 -3.86 0.04 -3.82
C ILE A 93 -4.12 -1.32 -4.47
N GLU A 94 -4.29 -1.36 -5.78
CA GLU A 94 -4.49 -2.59 -6.54
C GLU A 94 -3.38 -2.78 -7.57
N LEU A 95 -2.66 -3.90 -7.44
CA LEU A 95 -1.64 -4.34 -8.38
C LEU A 95 -2.16 -5.53 -9.16
N PHE A 96 -2.35 -5.36 -10.47
CA PHE A 96 -2.79 -6.43 -11.37
C PHE A 96 -1.65 -7.41 -11.69
N GLU A 97 -1.96 -8.44 -12.47
CA GLU A 97 -1.04 -9.53 -12.79
C GLU A 97 0.27 -9.00 -13.40
N ASN A 98 1.39 -9.53 -12.93
CA ASN A 98 2.74 -9.15 -13.35
C ASN A 98 3.09 -7.66 -13.17
N ALA A 99 2.28 -6.85 -12.48
CA ALA A 99 2.65 -5.48 -12.17
C ALA A 99 3.85 -5.46 -11.21
N VAL A 100 4.88 -4.69 -11.52
CA VAL A 100 6.11 -4.63 -10.74
C VAL A 100 6.32 -3.23 -10.18
N ILE A 101 6.44 -3.16 -8.86
CA ILE A 101 6.90 -1.98 -8.14
C ILE A 101 8.36 -2.21 -7.76
N ALA A 102 9.24 -1.43 -8.35
CA ALA A 102 10.66 -1.52 -8.04
C ALA A 102 11.01 -0.96 -6.65
N GLN A 103 12.26 -1.05 -6.29
CA GLN A 103 12.75 -0.70 -4.96
C GLN A 103 12.54 0.78 -4.61
N GLU A 104 12.29 1.06 -3.33
CA GLU A 104 12.14 2.41 -2.78
C GLU A 104 11.01 3.26 -3.42
N THR A 105 10.15 2.65 -4.23
CA THR A 105 8.97 3.33 -4.80
C THR A 105 7.97 3.64 -3.69
N TYR A 106 7.42 4.85 -3.71
CA TYR A 106 6.41 5.30 -2.76
C TYR A 106 5.03 5.38 -3.44
N ILE A 107 4.09 4.53 -3.02
CA ILE A 107 2.71 4.52 -3.51
C ILE A 107 1.86 5.23 -2.45
N CYS A 108 1.39 6.44 -2.74
CA CYS A 108 0.69 7.31 -1.79
C CYS A 108 -0.77 7.49 -2.21
N THR A 109 -1.71 6.86 -1.49
CA THR A 109 -3.15 7.05 -1.74
C THR A 109 -3.76 8.19 -0.94
N GLY A 110 -2.98 8.90 -0.12
CA GLY A 110 -3.45 9.98 0.75
C GLY A 110 -2.81 11.33 0.43
N THR A 111 -3.59 12.39 0.55
CA THR A 111 -3.16 13.78 0.49
C THR A 111 -4.05 14.63 1.40
N HIS A 112 -3.87 15.94 1.41
CA HIS A 112 -4.70 16.86 2.18
C HIS A 112 -5.47 17.81 1.28
N ASP A 113 -6.60 18.31 1.77
CA ASP A 113 -7.35 19.39 1.13
C ASP A 113 -6.75 20.74 1.50
N PHE A 114 -5.91 21.28 0.65
CA PHE A 114 -5.21 22.56 0.88
C PHE A 114 -6.11 23.78 0.75
N GLU A 115 -7.29 23.64 0.17
CA GLU A 115 -8.27 24.71 0.08
C GLU A 115 -9.06 24.90 1.38
N ASN A 116 -9.05 23.87 2.24
CA ASN A 116 -9.73 23.89 3.53
C ASN A 116 -8.74 24.23 4.65
N PRO A 117 -9.00 25.24 5.50
CA PRO A 117 -8.10 25.64 6.60
C PRO A 117 -7.73 24.52 7.59
N ILE A 118 -8.60 23.53 7.79
CA ILE A 118 -8.33 22.37 8.65
C ILE A 118 -7.58 21.26 7.93
N MET A 119 -7.33 21.39 6.61
CA MET A 119 -6.58 20.46 5.78
C MET A 119 -6.98 18.99 6.00
N PRO A 120 -8.25 18.63 5.82
CA PRO A 120 -8.71 17.26 6.03
C PRO A 120 -8.01 16.28 5.07
N LEU A 121 -7.83 15.04 5.53
CA LEU A 121 -7.27 13.98 4.71
C LEU A 121 -8.17 13.71 3.51
N LYS A 122 -7.59 13.74 2.31
CA LYS A 122 -8.18 13.25 1.06
C LYS A 122 -7.52 11.95 0.67
N THR A 123 -8.30 10.95 0.28
CA THR A 123 -7.76 9.68 -0.22
C THR A 123 -8.36 9.34 -1.58
N ASP A 124 -7.56 8.64 -2.38
CA ASP A 124 -8.04 8.10 -3.64
C ASP A 124 -7.27 6.85 -4.03
N ARG A 125 -7.98 5.93 -4.70
CA ARG A 125 -7.44 4.65 -5.14
C ARG A 125 -6.29 4.81 -6.12
N ILE A 126 -5.30 3.93 -6.03
CA ILE A 126 -4.26 3.76 -7.06
C ILE A 126 -4.43 2.37 -7.69
N THR A 127 -4.46 2.34 -9.02
CA THR A 127 -4.60 1.11 -9.79
C THR A 127 -3.42 0.97 -10.75
N ILE A 128 -2.69 -0.15 -10.64
CA ILE A 128 -1.56 -0.45 -11.50
C ILE A 128 -1.91 -1.69 -12.30
N LYS A 129 -2.13 -1.49 -13.60
CA LYS A 129 -2.64 -2.50 -14.51
C LYS A 129 -1.59 -3.55 -14.86
N LYS A 130 -2.05 -4.61 -15.55
CA LYS A 130 -1.28 -5.78 -15.94
C LYS A 130 0.03 -5.42 -16.65
N ASN A 131 1.13 -6.10 -16.27
CA ASN A 131 2.45 -5.95 -16.86
C ASN A 131 3.05 -4.54 -16.75
N ALA A 132 2.50 -3.64 -15.96
CA ALA A 132 3.09 -2.33 -15.74
C ALA A 132 4.35 -2.45 -14.88
N PHE A 133 5.37 -1.65 -15.19
CA PHE A 133 6.63 -1.57 -14.43
C PHE A 133 6.82 -0.16 -13.89
N ILE A 134 6.95 -0.04 -12.58
CA ILE A 134 7.24 1.22 -11.91
C ILE A 134 8.67 1.19 -11.43
N GLY A 135 9.48 2.07 -11.99
CA GLY A 135 10.90 2.20 -11.72
C GLY A 135 11.21 2.59 -10.27
N ALA A 136 12.47 2.40 -9.88
CA ALA A 136 12.91 2.67 -8.53
C ALA A 136 12.71 4.14 -8.13
N ARG A 137 12.35 4.39 -6.84
CA ARG A 137 12.19 5.73 -6.28
C ARG A 137 11.09 6.58 -6.93
N THR A 138 10.21 5.96 -7.70
CA THR A 138 9.03 6.66 -8.24
C THR A 138 8.07 7.02 -7.11
N PHE A 139 7.48 8.21 -7.18
CA PHE A 139 6.43 8.63 -6.27
C PHE A 139 5.07 8.64 -7.01
N LEU A 140 4.12 7.81 -6.57
CA LEU A 140 2.78 7.73 -7.14
C LEU A 140 1.79 8.47 -6.26
N LEU A 141 1.09 9.43 -6.85
CA LEU A 141 0.09 10.27 -6.19
C LEU A 141 -1.30 9.61 -6.15
N PRO A 142 -2.20 10.06 -5.25
CA PRO A 142 -3.56 9.54 -5.16
C PRO A 142 -4.35 9.67 -6.46
N GLY A 143 -5.19 8.67 -6.76
CA GLY A 143 -6.11 8.68 -7.90
C GLY A 143 -5.50 8.25 -9.24
N ILE A 144 -4.22 7.87 -9.27
CA ILE A 144 -3.53 7.46 -10.50
C ILE A 144 -3.97 6.06 -10.93
N THR A 145 -4.25 5.92 -12.22
CA THR A 145 -4.35 4.62 -12.90
C THR A 145 -3.22 4.50 -13.92
N ILE A 146 -2.36 3.53 -13.73
CA ILE A 146 -1.28 3.20 -14.68
C ILE A 146 -1.79 2.11 -15.60
N GLY A 147 -1.69 2.36 -16.91
CA GLY A 147 -2.17 1.47 -17.97
C GLY A 147 -1.39 0.16 -18.05
N GLU A 148 -1.94 -0.79 -18.82
CA GLU A 148 -1.27 -2.05 -19.09
C GLU A 148 0.02 -1.83 -19.90
N ASN A 149 1.05 -2.66 -19.61
CA ASN A 149 2.36 -2.63 -20.28
C ASN A 149 3.09 -1.27 -20.20
N THR A 150 2.68 -0.38 -19.30
CA THR A 150 3.29 0.93 -19.10
C THR A 150 4.57 0.80 -18.28
N ILE A 151 5.62 1.52 -18.68
CA ILE A 151 6.87 1.66 -17.93
C ILE A 151 6.98 3.10 -17.44
N ILE A 152 7.20 3.27 -16.14
CA ILE A 152 7.45 4.56 -15.49
C ILE A 152 8.80 4.48 -14.79
N GLY A 153 9.66 5.48 -15.05
CA GLY A 153 10.99 5.61 -14.45
C GLY A 153 11.17 6.95 -13.77
#